data_0c9dccddd855856468dafb285b386436
#
_entry.id   0c9dccddd855856468dafb285b386436
#
_cell.length_a   1.000
_cell.length_b   1.000
_cell.length_c   1.000
_cell.angle_alpha   90.00
_cell.angle_beta   90.00
_cell.angle_gamma   90.00
#
_symmetry.space_group_name_H-M   'P 1'
#
loop_
_entity.id
_entity.type
_entity.pdbx_description
1 polymer ?
#
loop_
_entity_poly.entity_id
_entity_poly.type
_entity_poly.pdbx_seq_one_letter_code
_entity_poly.pdbx_strand_id
1 'polypeptide(L)'
;MRRRNFLGAFGGGLLWLESLPFSEKLPPFFEKRADDQSQDVADVVVKILGTAQDGGIPQFGCHCPNCSRALKDPGQARLISSLAILDFKEKQLFIVDATPDIRTQFDRACDRLYGQISVKAKTPQGVLLTHAHIGHYTGLMFFGFESVAAHRLPVYCSSRMKEFLANNGPWSQLIKQNNISPVVLSPNDKRALTPQVSVIPFQVPHRDEYTDTLGLIISGSRRKILYIPDIQNWAAWNRSAIEAVDDVDTALLDGTFYSPDELPGRDLSRIGHPFIKDSIELLEKVAQKGKTTIYFTHFNHSNQALDPEGDARKSILEKGFHMADEGLEISLERE
;
A
#
# COMPACT_ATOMS: atom_id res chain seq x y z
N MET A 1 -4.51 -29.36 -58.00
CA MET A 1 -5.01 -28.74 -59.26
C MET A 1 -5.05 -27.23 -59.11
N ARG A 2 -4.35 -26.56 -60.04
CA ARG A 2 -4.42 -25.16 -60.50
C ARG A 2 -4.17 -24.01 -59.49
N ARG A 3 -2.93 -23.50 -59.60
CA ARG A 3 -2.50 -22.12 -59.35
C ARG A 3 -3.24 -21.15 -60.27
N ARG A 4 -3.55 -19.94 -59.80
CA ARG A 4 -3.71 -18.76 -60.65
C ARG A 4 -3.00 -17.57 -60.04
N ASN A 5 -1.91 -17.18 -60.70
CA ASN A 5 -1.22 -15.91 -60.61
C ASN A 5 -2.12 -14.80 -61.18
N PHE A 6 -2.09 -13.62 -60.57
CA PHE A 6 -2.44 -12.37 -61.22
C PHE A 6 -1.36 -11.33 -60.94
N LEU A 7 -0.55 -11.11 -61.94
CA LEU A 7 0.31 -9.95 -62.11
C LEU A 7 -0.53 -8.84 -62.78
N GLY A 8 -0.47 -7.65 -62.26
CA GLY A 8 -0.98 -6.43 -62.86
C GLY A 8 -0.13 -5.26 -62.44
N ALA A 9 0.75 -4.81 -63.34
CA ALA A 9 1.57 -3.62 -63.23
C ALA A 9 0.79 -2.40 -63.76
N PHE A 10 0.92 -1.26 -63.07
CA PHE A 10 0.79 0.13 -63.57
C PHE A 10 1.44 0.97 -62.46
N GLY A 11 2.46 1.77 -62.65
CA GLY A 11 2.59 2.86 -63.60
C GLY A 11 2.78 4.12 -62.77
N GLY A 12 3.96 4.64 -62.73
CA GLY A 12 4.59 5.89 -62.35
C GLY A 12 3.71 7.04 -61.78
N GLY A 13 4.25 7.62 -60.76
CA GLY A 13 3.84 8.92 -60.21
C GLY A 13 4.81 9.36 -59.10
N LEU A 14 5.95 9.95 -59.49
CA LEU A 14 6.79 10.72 -58.58
C LEU A 14 5.97 11.92 -58.12
N LEU A 15 5.56 11.93 -56.86
CA LEU A 15 5.12 13.15 -56.17
C LEU A 15 6.18 13.54 -55.15
N TRP A 16 6.70 14.71 -55.31
CA TRP A 16 7.59 15.42 -54.42
C TRP A 16 6.94 15.56 -53.04
N LEU A 17 7.52 14.96 -52.02
CA LEU A 17 7.23 15.29 -50.63
C LEU A 17 8.18 16.41 -50.22
N GLU A 18 7.67 17.62 -50.20
CA GLU A 18 8.30 18.76 -49.55
C GLU A 18 8.46 18.47 -48.06
N SER A 19 9.68 18.62 -47.61
CA SER A 19 10.08 18.53 -46.21
C SER A 19 9.47 19.71 -45.42
N LEU A 20 8.41 19.46 -44.68
CA LEU A 20 7.95 20.39 -43.62
C LEU A 20 8.88 20.26 -42.43
N PRO A 21 9.33 21.37 -41.84
CA PRO A 21 10.13 21.32 -40.63
C PRO A 21 9.23 20.96 -39.46
N PHE A 22 9.43 19.78 -38.89
CA PHE A 22 8.80 19.33 -37.67
C PHE A 22 9.48 20.04 -36.49
N SER A 23 9.03 21.28 -36.20
CA SER A 23 9.35 22.02 -34.99
C SER A 23 8.09 22.09 -34.12
N GLU A 24 7.65 20.97 -33.60
CA GLU A 24 6.73 20.98 -32.47
C GLU A 24 7.56 20.98 -31.18
N LYS A 25 7.57 22.14 -30.55
CA LYS A 25 8.02 22.28 -29.16
C LYS A 25 7.14 21.38 -28.30
N LEU A 26 7.74 20.36 -27.69
CA LEU A 26 7.12 19.62 -26.60
C LEU A 26 6.61 20.62 -25.54
N PRO A 27 5.42 20.42 -24.97
CA PRO A 27 4.93 21.28 -23.90
C PRO A 27 5.90 21.27 -22.73
N PRO A 28 6.05 22.39 -22.00
CA PRO A 28 7.04 22.53 -20.93
C PRO A 28 6.54 21.81 -19.66
N PHE A 29 6.68 20.49 -19.63
CA PHE A 29 6.37 19.68 -18.43
C PHE A 29 7.62 19.32 -17.61
N PHE A 30 8.78 19.80 -18.00
CA PHE A 30 10.05 19.63 -17.29
C PHE A 30 10.82 20.93 -17.17
N GLU A 31 10.22 21.98 -16.60
CA GLU A 31 11.04 22.99 -15.96
C GLU A 31 11.55 22.41 -14.64
N LYS A 32 12.84 22.06 -14.62
CA LYS A 32 13.59 21.84 -13.41
C LYS A 32 13.39 23.06 -12.51
N ARG A 33 12.64 22.92 -11.44
CA ARG A 33 12.82 23.78 -10.27
C ARG A 33 14.17 23.38 -9.66
N ALA A 34 15.19 24.08 -10.08
CA ALA A 34 16.44 24.20 -9.35
C ALA A 34 16.22 25.19 -8.21
N ASP A 35 15.55 24.77 -7.15
CA ASP A 35 15.70 25.36 -5.83
C ASP A 35 16.50 24.36 -5.01
N ASP A 36 17.80 24.60 -5.02
CA ASP A 36 18.79 24.05 -4.12
C ASP A 36 18.53 24.61 -2.70
N GLN A 37 17.54 24.04 -2.03
CA GLN A 37 17.53 23.97 -0.59
C GLN A 37 17.81 22.50 -0.28
N SER A 38 19.01 22.24 0.21
CA SER A 38 19.37 21.00 0.89
C SER A 38 18.40 20.82 2.09
N GLN A 39 17.16 20.42 1.82
CA GLN A 39 16.33 19.82 2.82
C GLN A 39 17.04 18.54 3.20
N ASP A 40 17.51 18.54 4.42
CA ASP A 40 18.09 17.39 5.09
C ASP A 40 17.08 16.23 4.97
N VAL A 41 17.22 15.44 3.93
CA VAL A 41 16.31 14.33 3.61
C VAL A 41 16.50 13.25 4.67
N ALA A 42 15.43 12.82 5.33
CA ALA A 42 15.52 11.69 6.25
C ALA A 42 16.05 10.47 5.50
N ASP A 43 17.03 9.77 6.09
CA ASP A 43 17.64 8.59 5.46
C ASP A 43 16.67 7.42 5.38
N VAL A 44 15.68 7.36 6.30
CA VAL A 44 14.67 6.32 6.33
C VAL A 44 13.26 6.91 6.47
N VAL A 45 12.37 6.53 5.58
CA VAL A 45 10.95 6.92 5.64
C VAL A 45 10.02 5.73 5.37
N VAL A 46 8.81 5.81 5.94
CA VAL A 46 7.68 4.98 5.54
C VAL A 46 6.73 5.85 4.73
N LYS A 47 6.45 5.44 3.49
CA LYS A 47 5.54 6.13 2.56
C LYS A 47 4.24 5.35 2.44
N ILE A 48 3.11 6.03 2.55
CA ILE A 48 1.79 5.43 2.37
C ILE A 48 1.52 5.30 0.87
N LEU A 49 1.30 4.08 0.39
CA LEU A 49 1.08 3.77 -1.02
C LEU A 49 -0.38 3.56 -1.39
N GLY A 50 -1.21 3.29 -0.40
CA GLY A 50 -2.63 3.09 -0.55
C GLY A 50 -3.33 3.10 0.80
N THR A 51 -4.62 3.41 0.79
CA THR A 51 -5.41 3.60 2.02
C THR A 51 -6.80 2.99 1.95
N ALA A 52 -7.19 2.38 0.82
CA ALA A 52 -8.47 1.71 0.67
C ALA A 52 -8.44 0.25 1.15
N GLN A 53 -9.60 -0.28 1.53
CA GLN A 53 -9.82 -1.71 1.74
C GLN A 53 -9.68 -2.49 0.41
N ASP A 54 -9.61 -3.80 0.47
CA ASP A 54 -9.38 -4.80 -0.58
C ASP A 54 -9.90 -4.48 -1.98
N GLY A 55 -11.04 -3.80 -2.08
CA GLY A 55 -11.71 -3.48 -3.35
C GLY A 55 -11.24 -2.19 -4.02
N GLY A 56 -10.40 -1.39 -3.36
CA GLY A 56 -10.00 -0.07 -3.84
C GLY A 56 -11.16 0.95 -3.88
N ILE A 57 -10.85 2.20 -4.22
CA ILE A 57 -11.85 3.25 -4.45
C ILE A 57 -11.53 3.94 -5.77
N PRO A 58 -12.42 3.87 -6.79
CA PRO A 58 -13.76 3.28 -6.77
C PRO A 58 -13.74 1.75 -6.69
N GLN A 59 -14.67 1.17 -5.94
CA GLN A 59 -14.83 -0.28 -5.89
C GLN A 59 -15.54 -0.78 -7.14
N PHE A 60 -15.19 -1.99 -7.58
CA PHE A 60 -15.75 -2.63 -8.78
C PHE A 60 -17.29 -2.59 -8.81
N GLY A 61 -17.83 -1.97 -9.86
CA GLY A 61 -19.28 -1.87 -10.10
C GLY A 61 -20.07 -1.01 -9.10
N CYS A 62 -19.40 -0.27 -8.20
CA CYS A 62 -20.05 0.55 -7.20
C CYS A 62 -20.24 2.00 -7.67
N HIS A 63 -21.42 2.56 -7.34
CA HIS A 63 -21.79 3.95 -7.60
C HIS A 63 -22.22 4.72 -6.33
N CYS A 64 -21.75 4.29 -5.15
CA CYS A 64 -21.97 5.07 -3.92
C CYS A 64 -21.31 6.47 -4.04
N PRO A 65 -21.61 7.42 -3.15
CA PRO A 65 -21.10 8.78 -3.25
C PRO A 65 -19.57 8.85 -3.42
N ASN A 66 -18.80 8.08 -2.64
CA ASN A 66 -17.33 8.05 -2.71
C ASN A 66 -16.84 7.49 -4.06
N CYS A 67 -17.37 6.34 -4.48
CA CYS A 67 -17.03 5.75 -5.78
C CYS A 67 -17.41 6.65 -6.95
N SER A 68 -18.59 7.30 -6.88
CA SER A 68 -19.02 8.25 -7.92
C SER A 68 -18.14 9.49 -7.98
N ARG A 69 -17.62 9.99 -6.85
CA ARG A 69 -16.63 11.08 -6.83
C ARG A 69 -15.32 10.63 -7.48
N ALA A 70 -14.79 9.48 -7.08
CA ALA A 70 -13.55 8.92 -7.62
C ALA A 70 -13.62 8.63 -9.13
N LEU A 71 -14.79 8.19 -9.64
CA LEU A 71 -15.00 8.01 -11.09
C LEU A 71 -15.00 9.32 -11.88
N LYS A 72 -15.48 10.43 -11.26
CA LYS A 72 -15.50 11.76 -11.88
C LYS A 72 -14.17 12.49 -11.76
N ASP A 73 -13.49 12.30 -10.63
CA ASP A 73 -12.21 12.93 -10.31
C ASP A 73 -11.22 11.84 -9.85
N PRO A 74 -10.30 11.40 -10.72
CA PRO A 74 -9.29 10.40 -10.38
C PRO A 74 -8.40 10.79 -9.19
N GLY A 75 -8.29 12.06 -8.84
CA GLY A 75 -7.60 12.53 -7.63
C GLY A 75 -8.27 12.10 -6.33
N GLN A 76 -9.54 11.69 -6.39
CA GLN A 76 -10.28 11.12 -5.25
C GLN A 76 -10.22 9.58 -5.19
N ALA A 77 -9.61 8.95 -6.18
CA ALA A 77 -9.39 7.50 -6.16
C ALA A 77 -8.35 7.14 -5.09
N ARG A 78 -8.51 5.95 -4.49
CA ARG A 78 -7.58 5.42 -3.48
C ARG A 78 -7.18 4.00 -3.84
N LEU A 79 -5.87 3.75 -3.81
CA LEU A 79 -5.30 2.43 -3.96
C LEU A 79 -5.49 1.61 -2.67
N ILE A 80 -5.41 0.31 -2.80
CA ILE A 80 -5.55 -0.62 -1.68
C ILE A 80 -4.39 -0.44 -0.70
N SER A 81 -4.67 -0.58 0.60
CA SER A 81 -3.73 -0.31 1.70
C SER A 81 -2.40 -1.02 1.56
N SER A 82 -1.33 -0.23 1.50
CA SER A 82 0.05 -0.71 1.40
C SER A 82 1.01 0.40 1.84
N LEU A 83 2.20 0.00 2.29
CA LEU A 83 3.28 0.91 2.67
C LEU A 83 4.55 0.59 1.88
N ALA A 84 5.37 1.63 1.63
CA ALA A 84 6.78 1.44 1.28
C ALA A 84 7.66 1.81 2.47
N ILE A 85 8.67 1.00 2.74
CA ILE A 85 9.76 1.31 3.66
C ILE A 85 10.98 1.63 2.80
N LEU A 86 11.43 2.87 2.85
CA LEU A 86 12.49 3.42 2.02
C LEU A 86 13.70 3.72 2.88
N ASP A 87 14.82 3.04 2.62
CA ASP A 87 16.11 3.34 3.18
C ASP A 87 16.99 3.96 2.08
N PHE A 88 17.10 5.28 2.08
CA PHE A 88 17.84 6.01 1.06
C PHE A 88 19.35 5.83 1.16
N LYS A 89 19.85 5.58 2.37
CA LYS A 89 21.27 5.35 2.62
C LYS A 89 21.72 4.01 2.04
N GLU A 90 20.97 2.95 2.33
CA GLU A 90 21.24 1.61 1.79
C GLU A 90 20.65 1.43 0.38
N LYS A 91 19.87 2.41 -0.12
CA LYS A 91 19.16 2.36 -1.42
C LYS A 91 18.27 1.13 -1.52
N GLN A 92 17.52 0.86 -0.46
CA GLN A 92 16.63 -0.29 -0.36
C GLN A 92 15.19 0.14 -0.20
N LEU A 93 14.30 -0.63 -0.85
CA LEU A 93 12.86 -0.46 -0.83
C LEU A 93 12.20 -1.79 -0.45
N PHE A 94 11.37 -1.78 0.58
CA PHE A 94 10.49 -2.89 0.94
C PHE A 94 9.04 -2.44 0.80
N ILE A 95 8.15 -3.37 0.44
CA ILE A 95 6.71 -3.12 0.37
C ILE A 95 6.01 -3.94 1.43
N VAL A 96 5.08 -3.33 2.15
CA VAL A 96 4.16 -4.02 3.04
C VAL A 96 2.85 -4.18 2.29
N ASP A 97 2.44 -5.42 2.12
CA ASP A 97 1.32 -5.94 1.35
C ASP A 97 1.45 -5.74 -0.18
N ALA A 98 1.44 -6.87 -0.87
CA ALA A 98 1.42 -6.94 -2.33
C ALA A 98 -0.01 -6.90 -2.84
N THR A 99 -0.58 -5.71 -2.95
CA THR A 99 -1.98 -5.50 -3.33
C THR A 99 -2.21 -5.71 -4.83
N PRO A 100 -3.45 -5.83 -5.30
CA PRO A 100 -3.76 -5.78 -6.74
C PRO A 100 -3.21 -4.54 -7.46
N ASP A 101 -2.99 -3.44 -6.73
CA ASP A 101 -2.49 -2.15 -7.25
C ASP A 101 -0.96 -2.03 -7.23
N ILE A 102 -0.25 -3.10 -6.88
CA ILE A 102 1.20 -3.08 -6.60
C ILE A 102 2.03 -2.45 -7.73
N ARG A 103 1.61 -2.54 -8.98
CA ARG A 103 2.31 -1.92 -10.11
C ARG A 103 2.40 -0.40 -9.96
N THR A 104 1.24 0.24 -9.74
CA THR A 104 1.18 1.69 -9.50
C THR A 104 1.85 2.07 -8.19
N GLN A 105 1.67 1.26 -7.15
CA GLN A 105 2.26 1.49 -5.83
C GLN A 105 3.79 1.41 -5.88
N PHE A 106 4.34 0.43 -6.59
CA PHE A 106 5.78 0.30 -6.76
C PHE A 106 6.37 1.51 -7.52
N ASP A 107 5.74 1.95 -8.60
CA ASP A 107 6.17 3.12 -9.35
C ASP A 107 6.17 4.37 -8.45
N ARG A 108 5.09 4.61 -7.69
CA ARG A 108 5.00 5.73 -6.73
C ARG A 108 6.03 5.64 -5.59
N ALA A 109 6.38 4.43 -5.15
CA ALA A 109 7.44 4.22 -4.16
C ALA A 109 8.81 4.60 -4.73
N CYS A 110 9.04 4.34 -6.02
CA CYS A 110 10.30 4.59 -6.69
C CYS A 110 10.52 6.06 -7.10
N ASP A 111 9.50 6.91 -7.12
CA ASP A 111 9.58 8.28 -7.64
C ASP A 111 10.78 9.09 -7.10
N ARG A 112 11.07 8.99 -5.80
CA ARG A 112 12.22 9.66 -5.19
C ARG A 112 13.53 8.88 -5.37
N LEU A 113 13.45 7.60 -5.66
CA LEU A 113 14.61 6.71 -5.80
C LEU A 113 15.17 6.69 -7.22
N TYR A 114 14.38 7.05 -8.24
CA TYR A 114 14.80 7.03 -9.64
C TYR A 114 16.03 7.90 -9.96
N GLY A 115 16.33 8.90 -9.12
CA GLY A 115 17.57 9.68 -9.22
C GLY A 115 18.75 9.09 -8.43
N GLN A 116 18.52 8.16 -7.50
CA GLN A 116 19.50 7.67 -6.55
C GLN A 116 19.78 6.16 -6.64
N ILE A 117 18.73 5.38 -6.98
CA ILE A 117 18.87 3.94 -7.22
C ILE A 117 19.10 3.73 -8.72
N SER A 118 20.10 2.90 -9.04
CA SER A 118 20.29 2.44 -10.43
C SER A 118 18.93 1.87 -10.92
N VAL A 119 18.45 2.38 -12.05
CA VAL A 119 17.21 1.98 -12.75
C VAL A 119 17.11 0.46 -13.05
N LYS A 120 18.05 -0.34 -12.55
CA LYS A 120 18.09 -1.80 -12.70
C LYS A 120 17.26 -2.57 -11.69
N ALA A 121 16.80 -1.95 -10.58
CA ALA A 121 15.94 -2.63 -9.63
C ALA A 121 14.49 -2.68 -10.18
N LYS A 122 14.14 -3.79 -10.79
CA LYS A 122 12.77 -4.06 -11.29
C LYS A 122 11.81 -4.57 -10.19
N THR A 123 12.32 -4.78 -8.98
CA THR A 123 11.58 -5.34 -7.84
C THR A 123 12.03 -4.67 -6.55
N PRO A 124 11.19 -4.64 -5.49
CA PRO A 124 11.64 -4.28 -4.16
C PRO A 124 12.69 -5.30 -3.65
N GLN A 125 13.40 -4.96 -2.59
CA GLN A 125 14.31 -5.86 -1.89
C GLN A 125 13.58 -6.91 -1.07
N GLY A 126 12.30 -6.71 -0.79
CA GLY A 126 11.44 -7.68 -0.17
C GLY A 126 10.01 -7.17 -0.04
N VAL A 127 9.10 -8.12 0.17
CA VAL A 127 7.68 -7.85 0.45
C VAL A 127 7.35 -8.44 1.81
N LEU A 128 6.67 -7.67 2.66
CA LEU A 128 6.13 -8.14 3.93
C LEU A 128 4.61 -8.34 3.75
N LEU A 129 4.07 -9.46 4.17
CA LEU A 129 2.64 -9.74 4.07
C LEU A 129 2.02 -9.78 5.46
N THR A 130 0.91 -9.08 5.61
CA THR A 130 0.11 -9.11 6.84
C THR A 130 -0.74 -10.38 6.93
N HIS A 131 -1.50 -10.71 5.89
CA HIS A 131 -2.41 -11.87 5.88
C HIS A 131 -2.89 -12.23 4.46
N ALA A 132 -3.75 -13.27 4.35
CA ALA A 132 -4.23 -13.81 3.07
C ALA A 132 -5.65 -13.34 2.69
N HIS A 133 -6.00 -12.08 2.89
CA HIS A 133 -7.10 -11.46 2.17
C HIS A 133 -6.63 -10.91 0.83
N ILE A 134 -7.50 -10.91 -0.17
CA ILE A 134 -7.12 -10.67 -1.58
C ILE A 134 -6.44 -9.32 -1.81
N GLY A 135 -6.77 -8.32 -1.02
CA GLY A 135 -6.16 -6.99 -1.08
C GLY A 135 -4.70 -6.95 -0.63
N HIS A 136 -4.19 -7.98 0.08
CA HIS A 136 -2.88 -7.89 0.74
C HIS A 136 -1.79 -8.75 0.08
N TYR A 137 -2.16 -9.75 -0.76
CA TYR A 137 -1.15 -10.67 -1.31
C TYR A 137 -1.30 -11.01 -2.80
N THR A 138 -2.46 -10.73 -3.43
CA THR A 138 -2.69 -11.17 -4.81
C THR A 138 -1.77 -10.51 -5.82
N GLY A 139 -1.24 -9.34 -5.52
CA GLY A 139 -0.24 -8.66 -6.34
C GLY A 139 1.09 -9.40 -6.46
N LEU A 140 1.36 -10.42 -5.63
CA LEU A 140 2.52 -11.30 -5.79
C LEU A 140 2.59 -11.93 -7.19
N MET A 141 1.45 -12.07 -7.87
CA MET A 141 1.42 -12.59 -9.26
C MET A 141 2.30 -11.79 -10.22
N PHE A 142 2.49 -10.50 -9.98
CA PHE A 142 3.31 -9.64 -10.84
C PHE A 142 4.82 -9.88 -10.69
N PHE A 143 5.26 -10.68 -9.72
CA PHE A 143 6.64 -11.11 -9.59
C PHE A 143 6.95 -12.38 -10.42
N GLY A 144 5.94 -13.00 -11.02
CA GLY A 144 6.05 -14.20 -11.84
C GLY A 144 6.71 -13.97 -13.19
N PHE A 145 6.90 -15.08 -13.91
CA PHE A 145 7.55 -15.13 -15.23
C PHE A 145 6.82 -14.29 -16.27
N GLU A 146 5.49 -14.23 -16.19
CA GLU A 146 4.63 -13.50 -17.14
C GLU A 146 4.74 -11.97 -17.01
N SER A 147 5.42 -11.49 -15.96
CA SER A 147 5.61 -10.07 -15.70
C SER A 147 7.09 -9.75 -15.51
N VAL A 148 7.53 -9.47 -14.28
CA VAL A 148 8.90 -9.00 -14.02
C VAL A 148 9.93 -10.14 -13.91
N ALA A 149 9.49 -11.38 -13.83
CA ALA A 149 10.32 -12.57 -13.66
C ALA A 149 11.34 -12.40 -12.52
N ALA A 150 10.86 -12.02 -11.34
CA ALA A 150 11.70 -11.81 -10.17
C ALA A 150 12.54 -13.05 -9.86
N HIS A 151 13.69 -12.86 -9.24
CA HIS A 151 14.55 -13.97 -8.84
C HIS A 151 14.72 -14.02 -7.33
N ARG A 152 14.12 -15.03 -6.70
CA ARG A 152 14.18 -15.32 -5.25
C ARG A 152 13.84 -14.10 -4.38
N LEU A 153 12.85 -13.30 -4.81
CA LEU A 153 12.38 -12.14 -4.06
C LEU A 153 11.94 -12.59 -2.65
N PRO A 154 12.54 -12.06 -1.57
CA PRO A 154 12.11 -12.39 -0.21
C PRO A 154 10.67 -11.95 0.03
N VAL A 155 9.82 -12.88 0.49
CA VAL A 155 8.46 -12.61 0.93
C VAL A 155 8.36 -12.95 2.41
N TYR A 156 8.42 -11.94 3.25
CA TYR A 156 8.34 -12.06 4.70
C TYR A 156 6.90 -12.23 5.14
N CYS A 157 6.59 -13.31 5.82
CA CYS A 157 5.21 -13.65 6.19
C CYS A 157 5.16 -14.61 7.38
N SER A 158 3.98 -14.84 7.95
CA SER A 158 3.80 -15.89 8.98
C SER A 158 4.06 -17.28 8.44
N SER A 159 4.24 -18.26 9.32
CA SER A 159 4.39 -19.67 8.89
C SER A 159 3.14 -20.19 8.19
N ARG A 160 1.93 -19.83 8.65
CA ARG A 160 0.67 -20.22 7.99
C ARG A 160 0.57 -19.58 6.59
N MET A 161 0.97 -18.31 6.44
CA MET A 161 1.01 -17.65 5.13
C MET A 161 2.00 -18.31 4.18
N LYS A 162 3.19 -18.70 4.66
CA LYS A 162 4.16 -19.47 3.87
C LYS A 162 3.56 -20.81 3.38
N GLU A 163 2.89 -21.56 4.25
CA GLU A 163 2.21 -22.80 3.90
C GLU A 163 1.09 -22.57 2.88
N PHE A 164 0.28 -21.53 3.09
CA PHE A 164 -0.76 -21.14 2.15
C PHE A 164 -0.19 -20.87 0.75
N LEU A 165 0.85 -20.05 0.63
CA LEU A 165 1.50 -19.76 -0.64
C LEU A 165 2.11 -21.00 -1.30
N ALA A 166 2.70 -21.89 -0.52
CA ALA A 166 3.35 -23.11 -1.03
C ALA A 166 2.35 -24.15 -1.55
N ASN A 167 1.14 -24.18 -1.00
CA ASN A 167 0.15 -25.23 -1.29
C ASN A 167 -0.97 -24.79 -2.24
N ASN A 168 -1.05 -23.50 -2.59
CA ASN A 168 -2.11 -22.96 -3.44
C ASN A 168 -1.55 -22.36 -4.74
N GLY A 169 -2.14 -22.73 -5.88
CA GLY A 169 -1.89 -22.05 -7.14
C GLY A 169 -2.60 -20.68 -7.19
N PRO A 170 -2.05 -19.69 -7.92
CA PRO A 170 -0.81 -19.77 -8.70
C PRO A 170 0.48 -19.50 -7.89
N TRP A 171 0.39 -19.13 -6.61
CA TRP A 171 1.54 -18.69 -5.79
C TRP A 171 2.58 -19.80 -5.59
N SER A 172 2.14 -21.05 -5.47
CA SER A 172 3.05 -22.22 -5.40
C SER A 172 3.95 -22.33 -6.64
N GLN A 173 3.47 -21.87 -7.81
CA GLN A 173 4.28 -21.81 -9.02
C GLN A 173 5.40 -20.77 -8.91
N LEU A 174 5.13 -19.59 -8.33
CA LEU A 174 6.14 -18.56 -8.11
C LEU A 174 7.29 -19.06 -7.23
N ILE A 175 6.96 -19.88 -6.22
CA ILE A 175 7.97 -20.52 -5.35
C ILE A 175 8.76 -21.57 -6.13
N LYS A 176 8.09 -22.46 -6.85
CA LYS A 176 8.73 -23.52 -7.66
C LYS A 176 9.65 -22.98 -8.74
N GLN A 177 9.30 -21.83 -9.33
CA GLN A 177 10.09 -21.17 -10.36
C GLN A 177 11.17 -20.23 -9.76
N ASN A 178 11.33 -20.17 -8.45
CA ASN A 178 12.23 -19.27 -7.75
C ASN A 178 11.97 -17.78 -8.05
N ASN A 179 10.74 -17.39 -8.35
CA ASN A 179 10.39 -15.97 -8.45
C ASN A 179 10.32 -15.32 -7.07
N ILE A 180 9.69 -16.01 -6.11
CA ILE A 180 9.61 -15.57 -4.71
C ILE A 180 10.23 -16.60 -3.77
N SER A 181 10.66 -16.14 -2.59
CA SER A 181 11.25 -16.96 -1.53
C SER A 181 10.59 -16.61 -0.19
N PRO A 182 9.58 -17.38 0.30
CA PRO A 182 8.94 -17.09 1.56
C PRO A 182 9.88 -17.23 2.76
N VAL A 183 9.96 -16.18 3.56
CA VAL A 183 10.78 -16.07 4.78
C VAL A 183 9.86 -15.90 5.98
N VAL A 184 9.96 -16.82 6.95
CA VAL A 184 9.08 -16.77 8.12
C VAL A 184 9.47 -15.62 9.05
N LEU A 185 8.46 -14.84 9.44
CA LEU A 185 8.48 -13.89 10.52
C LEU A 185 7.84 -14.53 11.76
N SER A 186 8.62 -14.73 12.81
CA SER A 186 8.10 -15.23 14.08
C SER A 186 7.47 -14.07 14.86
N PRO A 187 6.25 -14.22 15.39
CA PRO A 187 5.63 -13.17 16.19
C PRO A 187 6.51 -12.74 17.36
N ASN A 188 6.62 -11.43 17.55
CA ASN A 188 7.43 -10.74 18.57
C ASN A 188 8.94 -10.81 18.38
N ASP A 189 9.45 -11.47 17.35
CA ASP A 189 10.87 -11.51 17.04
C ASP A 189 11.26 -10.32 16.16
N LYS A 190 12.30 -9.61 16.56
CA LYS A 190 12.84 -8.48 15.78
C LYS A 190 13.56 -8.98 14.53
N ARG A 191 13.13 -8.51 13.37
CA ARG A 191 13.78 -8.76 12.07
C ARG A 191 14.41 -7.50 11.53
N ALA A 192 15.73 -7.47 11.37
CA ALA A 192 16.39 -6.40 10.63
C ALA A 192 16.11 -6.56 9.13
N LEU A 193 15.67 -5.48 8.49
CA LEU A 193 15.53 -5.37 7.04
C LEU A 193 16.78 -4.73 6.44
N THR A 194 17.27 -3.66 7.07
CA THR A 194 18.54 -2.97 6.77
C THR A 194 19.30 -2.72 8.07
N PRO A 195 20.53 -2.17 8.05
CA PRO A 195 21.18 -1.74 9.28
C PRO A 195 20.41 -0.68 10.08
N GLN A 196 19.56 0.13 9.41
CA GLN A 196 18.79 1.19 10.04
C GLN A 196 17.34 0.81 10.35
N VAL A 197 16.78 -0.19 9.68
CA VAL A 197 15.34 -0.53 9.77
C VAL A 197 15.13 -1.94 10.26
N SER A 198 14.25 -2.08 11.20
CA SER A 198 13.78 -3.39 11.67
C SER A 198 12.26 -3.43 11.80
N VAL A 199 11.72 -4.64 11.74
CA VAL A 199 10.30 -4.90 11.98
C VAL A 199 10.12 -5.92 13.09
N ILE A 200 9.06 -5.76 13.88
CA ILE A 200 8.60 -6.75 14.85
C ILE A 200 7.16 -7.09 14.47
N PRO A 201 6.90 -8.27 13.92
CA PRO A 201 5.54 -8.74 13.66
C PRO A 201 4.88 -9.18 14.96
N PHE A 202 3.58 -9.02 15.04
CA PHE A 202 2.76 -9.55 16.14
C PHE A 202 1.39 -9.97 15.60
N GLN A 203 0.75 -10.93 16.26
CA GLN A 203 -0.58 -11.37 15.84
C GLN A 203 -1.67 -10.41 16.33
N VAL A 204 -2.64 -10.18 15.46
CA VAL A 204 -3.90 -9.50 15.77
C VAL A 204 -5.08 -10.41 15.44
N PRO A 205 -6.19 -10.35 16.19
CA PRO A 205 -7.38 -11.12 15.86
C PRO A 205 -8.01 -10.56 14.59
N HIS A 206 -8.24 -11.41 13.61
CA HIS A 206 -8.98 -11.10 12.40
C HIS A 206 -9.60 -12.40 11.86
N ARG A 207 -10.28 -12.34 10.72
CA ARG A 207 -10.81 -13.56 10.08
C ARG A 207 -9.65 -14.43 9.57
N ASP A 208 -9.53 -15.61 10.15
CA ASP A 208 -8.40 -16.52 9.94
C ASP A 208 -8.73 -17.66 8.96
N GLU A 209 -9.48 -17.38 7.90
CA GLU A 209 -9.92 -18.42 6.95
C GLU A 209 -8.74 -19.19 6.34
N TYR A 210 -7.67 -18.48 5.99
CA TYR A 210 -6.49 -19.08 5.37
C TYR A 210 -5.23 -18.93 6.22
N THR A 211 -5.03 -17.76 6.82
CA THR A 211 -3.82 -17.46 7.59
C THR A 211 -4.16 -16.68 8.84
N ASP A 212 -3.21 -16.63 9.77
CA ASP A 212 -3.18 -15.62 10.83
C ASP A 212 -2.93 -14.22 10.24
N THR A 213 -3.29 -13.20 11.02
CA THR A 213 -3.09 -11.79 10.64
C THR A 213 -2.00 -11.16 11.50
N LEU A 214 -1.09 -10.46 10.85
CA LEU A 214 0.02 -9.75 11.48
C LEU A 214 -0.20 -8.24 11.46
N GLY A 215 0.03 -7.61 12.63
CA GLY A 215 0.42 -6.21 12.69
C GLY A 215 1.94 -6.09 12.72
N LEU A 216 2.47 -4.90 12.46
CA LEU A 216 3.90 -4.64 12.41
C LEU A 216 4.27 -3.42 13.27
N ILE A 217 5.36 -3.54 14.03
CA ILE A 217 6.08 -2.37 14.54
C ILE A 217 7.28 -2.18 13.62
N ILE A 218 7.32 -1.05 12.91
CA ILE A 218 8.41 -0.68 12.01
C ILE A 218 9.27 0.35 12.75
N SER A 219 10.54 0.06 12.95
CA SER A 219 11.43 0.89 13.76
C SER A 219 12.64 1.33 12.97
N GLY A 220 12.93 2.62 13.00
CA GLY A 220 14.19 3.20 12.58
C GLY A 220 15.13 3.44 13.77
N SER A 221 16.02 4.41 13.63
CA SER A 221 17.01 4.75 14.67
C SER A 221 16.40 5.48 15.86
N ARG A 222 15.33 6.25 15.67
CA ARG A 222 14.70 7.09 16.71
C ARG A 222 13.21 6.90 16.85
N ARG A 223 12.49 6.58 15.78
CA ARG A 223 11.02 6.54 15.73
C ARG A 223 10.50 5.17 15.37
N LYS A 224 9.28 4.89 15.85
CA LYS A 224 8.56 3.64 15.61
C LYS A 224 7.18 3.95 15.03
N ILE A 225 6.76 3.13 14.10
CA ILE A 225 5.42 3.13 13.52
C ILE A 225 4.73 1.81 13.89
N LEU A 226 3.52 1.90 14.43
CA LEU A 226 2.61 0.77 14.59
C LEU A 226 1.71 0.71 13.35
N TYR A 227 1.65 -0.44 12.67
CA TYR A 227 0.78 -0.68 11.51
C TYR A 227 -0.14 -1.85 11.76
N ILE A 228 -1.43 -1.58 11.86
CA ILE A 228 -2.52 -2.55 12.03
C ILE A 228 -3.62 -2.17 11.03
N PRO A 229 -3.50 -2.57 9.74
CA PRO A 229 -4.51 -2.24 8.73
C PRO A 229 -5.82 -2.99 8.94
N ASP A 230 -5.73 -4.21 9.47
CA ASP A 230 -6.86 -5.10 9.72
C ASP A 230 -6.84 -5.67 11.12
N ILE A 231 -7.94 -5.54 11.83
CA ILE A 231 -8.16 -6.17 13.13
C ILE A 231 -9.66 -6.42 13.35
N GLN A 232 -10.03 -7.58 13.89
CA GLN A 232 -11.42 -7.95 14.16
C GLN A 232 -12.12 -6.95 15.09
N ASN A 233 -11.54 -6.71 16.25
CA ASN A 233 -11.89 -5.69 17.21
C ASN A 233 -10.81 -5.58 18.30
N TRP A 234 -10.76 -4.46 18.98
CA TRP A 234 -9.74 -4.19 20.00
C TRP A 234 -9.89 -5.07 21.26
N ALA A 235 -11.11 -5.46 21.60
CA ALA A 235 -11.38 -6.26 22.81
C ALA A 235 -10.92 -7.73 22.67
N ALA A 236 -10.90 -8.26 21.45
CA ALA A 236 -10.43 -9.61 21.17
C ALA A 236 -8.89 -9.68 21.09
N TRP A 237 -8.20 -8.54 20.99
CA TRP A 237 -6.76 -8.55 20.98
C TRP A 237 -6.20 -8.83 22.37
N ASN A 238 -5.28 -9.78 22.46
CA ASN A 238 -4.66 -10.19 23.74
C ASN A 238 -3.63 -9.19 24.28
N ARG A 239 -3.53 -7.98 23.70
CA ARG A 239 -2.71 -6.87 24.13
C ARG A 239 -3.58 -5.63 24.34
N SER A 240 -3.09 -4.71 25.15
CA SER A 240 -3.71 -3.40 25.32
C SER A 240 -3.45 -2.55 24.06
N ALA A 241 -4.50 -2.19 23.33
CA ALA A 241 -4.40 -1.26 22.21
C ALA A 241 -3.88 0.12 22.67
N ILE A 242 -4.30 0.56 23.87
CA ILE A 242 -3.86 1.81 24.49
C ILE A 242 -2.34 1.81 24.69
N GLU A 243 -1.79 0.73 25.29
CA GLU A 243 -0.35 0.63 25.54
C GLU A 243 0.44 0.51 24.24
N ALA A 244 -0.06 -0.30 23.28
CA ALA A 244 0.60 -0.48 22.00
C ALA A 244 0.70 0.82 21.19
N VAL A 245 -0.35 1.66 21.23
CA VAL A 245 -0.36 2.96 20.56
C VAL A 245 0.47 3.99 21.33
N ASP A 246 0.45 3.98 22.66
CA ASP A 246 1.23 4.92 23.50
C ASP A 246 2.76 4.65 23.44
N ASP A 247 3.19 3.44 22.99
CA ASP A 247 4.62 3.05 22.88
C ASP A 247 5.28 3.44 21.55
N VAL A 248 4.54 4.06 20.64
CA VAL A 248 5.06 4.42 19.30
C VAL A 248 4.90 5.91 19.03
N ASP A 249 5.59 6.40 17.99
CA ASP A 249 5.51 7.81 17.57
C ASP A 249 4.37 8.03 16.57
N THR A 250 4.05 7.02 15.78
CA THR A 250 2.96 7.04 14.81
C THR A 250 2.22 5.72 14.82
N ALA A 251 0.90 5.76 14.76
CA ALA A 251 0.06 4.58 14.61
C ALA A 251 -0.81 4.71 13.34
N LEU A 252 -0.77 3.70 12.48
CA LEU A 252 -1.63 3.53 11.31
C LEU A 252 -2.58 2.38 11.61
N LEU A 253 -3.85 2.70 11.86
CA LEU A 253 -4.83 1.78 12.42
C LEU A 253 -5.98 1.53 11.45
N ASP A 254 -6.65 0.38 11.62
CA ASP A 254 -7.87 0.01 10.93
C ASP A 254 -8.93 1.10 11.03
N GLY A 255 -9.34 1.61 9.90
CA GLY A 255 -10.35 2.64 9.74
C GLY A 255 -11.41 2.24 8.70
N THR A 256 -11.67 0.94 8.55
CA THR A 256 -12.53 0.39 7.50
C THR A 256 -13.90 1.04 7.46
N PHE A 257 -14.58 1.16 8.59
CA PHE A 257 -15.90 1.79 8.70
C PHE A 257 -15.87 2.90 9.75
N TYR A 258 -16.58 4.00 9.49
CA TYR A 258 -16.68 5.09 10.46
C TYR A 258 -17.67 4.75 11.58
N SER A 259 -18.87 4.23 11.21
CA SER A 259 -19.93 3.91 12.17
C SER A 259 -20.85 2.79 11.65
N PRO A 260 -21.67 2.17 12.53
CA PRO A 260 -22.66 1.17 12.14
C PRO A 260 -23.65 1.63 11.06
N ASP A 261 -23.89 2.92 10.95
CA ASP A 261 -24.85 3.52 10.00
C ASP A 261 -24.48 3.29 8.53
N GLU A 262 -23.21 2.95 8.27
CA GLU A 262 -22.73 2.59 6.92
C GLU A 262 -23.23 1.21 6.44
N LEU A 263 -23.70 0.40 7.36
CA LEU A 263 -24.02 -1.02 7.14
C LEU A 263 -25.49 -1.35 7.45
N PRO A 264 -26.47 -0.61 6.86
CA PRO A 264 -27.86 -0.82 7.18
C PRO A 264 -28.31 -2.25 6.86
N GLY A 265 -28.95 -2.91 7.82
CA GLY A 265 -29.47 -4.27 7.66
C GLY A 265 -28.40 -5.38 7.70
N ARG A 266 -27.13 -5.06 7.95
CA ARG A 266 -26.09 -6.05 8.16
C ARG A 266 -26.02 -6.51 9.62
N ASP A 267 -25.69 -7.77 9.82
CA ASP A 267 -25.36 -8.29 11.14
C ASP A 267 -23.97 -7.77 11.57
N LEU A 268 -23.96 -6.80 12.46
CA LEU A 268 -22.72 -6.13 12.93
C LEU A 268 -21.77 -7.08 13.67
N SER A 269 -22.27 -8.18 14.27
CA SER A 269 -21.43 -9.17 14.93
C SER A 269 -20.50 -9.91 13.97
N ARG A 270 -20.82 -9.89 12.67
CA ARG A 270 -20.05 -10.50 11.58
C ARG A 270 -19.13 -9.53 10.86
N ILE A 271 -19.12 -8.26 11.27
CA ILE A 271 -18.20 -7.27 10.73
C ILE A 271 -16.84 -7.50 11.39
N GLY A 272 -15.84 -7.78 10.57
CA GLY A 272 -14.49 -8.10 11.03
C GLY A 272 -13.57 -6.89 11.22
N HIS A 273 -14.13 -5.72 11.57
CA HIS A 273 -13.39 -4.47 11.78
C HIS A 273 -14.03 -3.64 12.88
N PRO A 274 -13.24 -2.91 13.72
CA PRO A 274 -13.79 -1.92 14.64
C PRO A 274 -14.30 -0.71 13.86
N PHE A 275 -15.28 -0.01 14.41
CA PHE A 275 -15.64 1.30 13.87
C PHE A 275 -14.64 2.36 14.30
N ILE A 276 -14.41 3.35 13.47
CA ILE A 276 -13.56 4.51 13.82
C ILE A 276 -14.06 5.19 15.09
N LYS A 277 -15.39 5.31 15.27
CA LYS A 277 -15.99 5.87 16.48
C LYS A 277 -15.54 5.13 17.75
N ASP A 278 -15.54 3.79 17.73
CA ASP A 278 -15.14 2.97 18.88
C ASP A 278 -13.63 3.10 19.14
N SER A 279 -12.84 3.16 18.08
CA SER A 279 -11.39 3.37 18.15
C SER A 279 -11.04 4.74 18.72
N ILE A 280 -11.80 5.79 18.37
CA ILE A 280 -11.64 7.14 18.93
C ILE A 280 -11.97 7.10 20.43
N GLU A 281 -13.11 6.53 20.82
CA GLU A 281 -13.50 6.44 22.23
C GLU A 281 -12.42 5.74 23.08
N LEU A 282 -11.84 4.65 22.55
CA LEU A 282 -10.79 3.90 23.21
C LEU A 282 -9.48 4.69 23.33
N LEU A 283 -9.09 5.43 22.28
CA LEU A 283 -7.74 5.99 22.14
C LEU A 283 -7.68 7.52 22.32
N GLU A 284 -8.81 8.20 22.56
CA GLU A 284 -8.86 9.68 22.68
C GLU A 284 -7.85 10.22 23.68
N LYS A 285 -7.71 9.56 24.83
CA LYS A 285 -6.73 9.98 25.88
C LYS A 285 -5.29 9.85 25.42
N VAL A 286 -4.98 8.90 24.53
CA VAL A 286 -3.63 8.75 23.95
C VAL A 286 -3.39 9.86 22.94
N ALA A 287 -4.37 10.12 22.05
CA ALA A 287 -4.29 11.21 21.07
C ALA A 287 -4.09 12.58 21.74
N GLN A 288 -4.82 12.85 22.82
CA GLN A 288 -4.73 14.10 23.59
C GLN A 288 -3.37 14.34 24.26
N LYS A 289 -2.56 13.29 24.52
CA LYS A 289 -1.19 13.47 25.02
C LYS A 289 -0.26 14.10 23.99
N GLY A 290 -0.60 14.03 22.69
CA GLY A 290 0.21 14.59 21.60
C GLY A 290 1.56 13.90 21.36
N LYS A 291 1.84 12.77 22.03
CA LYS A 291 3.06 11.99 21.83
C LYS A 291 2.99 11.15 20.58
N THR A 292 1.86 10.50 20.34
CA THR A 292 1.63 9.60 19.21
C THR A 292 0.69 10.25 18.21
N THR A 293 1.10 10.34 16.94
CA THR A 293 0.21 10.73 15.84
C THR A 293 -0.56 9.51 15.34
N ILE A 294 -1.88 9.56 15.43
CA ILE A 294 -2.74 8.42 15.09
C ILE A 294 -3.46 8.68 13.76
N TYR A 295 -3.24 7.82 12.78
CA TYR A 295 -3.91 7.83 11.49
C TYR A 295 -4.82 6.62 11.34
N PHE A 296 -6.01 6.81 10.77
CA PHE A 296 -6.83 5.73 10.22
C PHE A 296 -6.47 5.47 8.77
N THR A 297 -6.48 4.20 8.37
CA THR A 297 -6.20 3.71 7.01
C THR A 297 -7.16 2.57 6.67
N HIS A 298 -7.03 1.93 5.51
CA HIS A 298 -7.82 0.76 5.11
C HIS A 298 -9.33 1.05 4.96
N PHE A 299 -9.68 2.20 4.39
CA PHE A 299 -11.07 2.67 4.30
C PHE A 299 -11.90 1.84 3.32
N ASN A 300 -13.07 1.37 3.76
CA ASN A 300 -14.08 0.85 2.84
C ASN A 300 -14.62 1.99 1.95
N HIS A 301 -15.03 1.65 0.74
CA HIS A 301 -15.57 2.62 -0.21
C HIS A 301 -16.84 3.34 0.28
N SER A 302 -17.57 2.77 1.26
CA SER A 302 -18.74 3.39 1.89
C SER A 302 -18.41 4.35 3.01
N ASN A 303 -17.15 4.37 3.49
CA ASN A 303 -16.76 5.10 4.70
C ASN A 303 -17.11 6.59 4.60
N GLN A 304 -17.90 7.06 5.57
CA GLN A 304 -18.41 8.44 5.63
C GLN A 304 -17.29 9.47 5.80
N ALA A 305 -16.17 9.08 6.43
CA ALA A 305 -15.03 9.96 6.63
C ALA A 305 -14.26 10.30 5.34
N LEU A 306 -14.53 9.59 4.24
CA LEU A 306 -13.96 9.88 2.93
C LEU A 306 -14.60 11.10 2.24
N ASP A 307 -15.70 11.62 2.77
CA ASP A 307 -16.22 12.91 2.32
C ASP A 307 -15.37 14.04 2.89
N PRO A 308 -14.67 14.84 2.04
CA PRO A 308 -13.78 15.89 2.52
C PRO A 308 -14.47 16.95 3.38
N GLU A 309 -15.76 17.23 3.08
CA GLU A 309 -16.57 18.22 3.80
C GLU A 309 -17.50 17.58 4.84
N GLY A 310 -17.44 16.25 4.98
CA GLY A 310 -18.33 15.47 5.84
C GLY A 310 -18.08 15.67 7.33
N ASP A 311 -19.13 15.56 8.13
CA ASP A 311 -19.05 15.69 9.59
C ASP A 311 -18.23 14.57 10.24
N ALA A 312 -18.22 13.38 9.63
CA ALA A 312 -17.39 12.26 10.08
C ALA A 312 -15.89 12.62 10.07
N ARG A 313 -15.41 13.21 8.96
CA ARG A 313 -14.01 13.65 8.82
C ARG A 313 -13.69 14.77 9.81
N LYS A 314 -14.56 15.75 9.95
CA LYS A 314 -14.38 16.85 10.91
C LYS A 314 -14.26 16.32 12.34
N SER A 315 -15.16 15.41 12.73
CA SER A 315 -15.14 14.79 14.07
C SER A 315 -13.85 14.03 14.36
N ILE A 316 -13.30 13.31 13.38
CA ILE A 316 -12.00 12.62 13.51
C ILE A 316 -10.89 13.63 13.81
N LEU A 317 -10.82 14.71 13.05
CA LEU A 317 -9.77 15.74 13.17
C LEU A 317 -9.90 16.52 14.49
N GLU A 318 -11.11 16.89 14.89
CA GLU A 318 -11.39 17.59 16.15
C GLU A 318 -10.98 16.79 17.39
N LYS A 319 -11.00 15.46 17.29
CA LYS A 319 -10.58 14.54 18.34
C LYS A 319 -9.06 14.27 18.36
N GLY A 320 -8.29 14.90 17.46
CA GLY A 320 -6.85 14.76 17.39
C GLY A 320 -6.37 13.51 16.64
N PHE A 321 -7.25 12.90 15.84
CA PHE A 321 -6.91 11.80 14.93
C PHE A 321 -6.78 12.32 13.50
N HIS A 322 -6.18 11.51 12.62
CA HIS A 322 -5.94 11.87 11.24
C HIS A 322 -6.43 10.78 10.28
N MET A 323 -6.67 11.17 9.04
CA MET A 323 -6.89 10.25 7.93
C MET A 323 -5.57 10.06 7.20
N ALA A 324 -5.18 8.82 6.94
CA ALA A 324 -4.01 8.55 6.11
C ALA A 324 -4.29 8.94 4.65
N ASP A 325 -3.33 9.61 4.03
CA ASP A 325 -3.39 9.96 2.62
C ASP A 325 -2.19 9.35 1.86
N GLU A 326 -2.44 8.98 0.60
CA GLU A 326 -1.41 8.40 -0.26
C GLU A 326 -0.30 9.42 -0.54
N GLY A 327 0.93 8.98 -0.50
CA GLY A 327 2.11 9.82 -0.68
C GLY A 327 2.62 10.46 0.61
N LEU A 328 1.89 10.36 1.75
CA LEU A 328 2.41 10.81 3.04
C LEU A 328 3.66 10.02 3.40
N GLU A 329 4.73 10.73 3.72
CA GLU A 329 6.01 10.17 4.15
C GLU A 329 6.23 10.46 5.64
N ILE A 330 6.49 9.41 6.40
CA ILE A 330 6.73 9.46 7.84
C ILE A 330 8.19 9.10 8.10
N SER A 331 8.98 10.05 8.59
CA SER A 331 10.39 9.83 8.93
C SER A 331 10.52 8.88 10.14
N LEU A 332 11.47 7.96 10.07
CA LEU A 332 11.87 7.09 11.18
C LEU A 332 13.09 7.62 11.97
N GLU A 333 13.56 8.83 11.67
CA GLU A 333 14.80 9.40 12.24
C GLU A 333 14.62 10.77 12.87
N ARG A 334 13.58 11.53 12.49
CA ARG A 334 13.38 12.93 12.91
C ARG A 334 12.17 13.09 13.80
N GLU A 335 12.25 14.07 14.70
CA GLU A 335 11.11 14.65 15.40
C GLU A 335 10.27 15.51 14.47
#